data_342c6144e2c2dfd171de28529b302483
#
_entry.id   342c6144e2c2dfd171de28529b302483
#
_cell.length_a   1.000
_cell.length_b   1.000
_cell.length_c   1.000
_cell.angle_alpha   90.00
_cell.angle_beta   90.00
_cell.angle_gamma   90.00
#
_symmetry.space_group_name_H-M   'P 1'
#
loop_
_entity.id
_entity.type
_entity.pdbx_description
1 polymer ?
#
loop_
_entity_poly.entity_id
_entity_poly.type
_entity_poly.pdbx_seq_one_letter_code
_entity_poly.pdbx_strand_id
1 'polypeptide(L)'
;MGTETEYAVSREDSPIDNPVQLSFDVVQGAGTDISSHIRWDYRQEDPINDARGTRLERASARPDMLTDTPSWHITNVIAPNGGRIYVDHAHPEYSAPESTDPFEAVKYDAAGDLLMHDAAERASRLIGKHILLHRNNVDGKGASWGTHESYRSLRAVPFAVVSQMMTAHFVTRQLYTGSGRVGIGERGESAGYQLSQRADYIHTRIGLQTTFDRPIVNTRDESHDTEAYRRLHVIVGDANRMQVPQLLKLGTTSMLLWLTEHARESGANLEGLLEE
;
A
#
# COMPACT_ATOMS: atom_id res chain seq x y z
N MET A 1 2.96 12.05 4.92
CA MET A 1 2.42 10.96 4.09
C MET A 1 3.53 10.06 3.61
N GLY A 2 3.22 8.84 3.16
CA GLY A 2 4.17 7.89 2.59
C GLY A 2 3.47 6.89 1.67
N THR A 3 4.26 6.14 0.92
CA THR A 3 3.78 5.09 0.00
C THR A 3 4.46 3.77 0.30
N GLU A 4 3.76 2.69 0.02
CA GLU A 4 4.25 1.31 0.05
C GLU A 4 3.97 0.71 -1.33
N THR A 5 5.00 0.22 -2.02
CA THR A 5 4.86 -0.32 -3.38
C THR A 5 5.35 -1.75 -3.42
N GLU A 6 4.44 -2.65 -3.77
CA GLU A 6 4.70 -4.06 -4.02
C GLU A 6 5.09 -4.28 -5.50
N TYR A 7 6.04 -5.17 -5.73
CA TYR A 7 6.48 -5.55 -7.07
C TYR A 7 6.24 -7.04 -7.28
N ALA A 8 5.66 -7.40 -8.41
CA ALA A 8 5.74 -8.80 -8.82
C ALA A 8 7.16 -9.13 -9.27
N VAL A 9 7.55 -10.37 -9.08
CA VAL A 9 8.89 -10.86 -9.39
C VAL A 9 8.82 -12.11 -10.25
N SER A 10 9.68 -12.19 -11.25
CA SER A 10 9.82 -13.36 -12.09
C SER A 10 11.27 -13.54 -12.55
N ARG A 11 11.58 -14.67 -13.14
CA ARG A 11 12.82 -14.88 -13.87
C ARG A 11 12.58 -14.85 -15.38
N GLU A 12 13.54 -14.31 -16.11
CA GLU A 12 13.44 -14.21 -17.57
C GLU A 12 13.34 -15.58 -18.25
N ASP A 13 14.10 -16.57 -17.76
CA ASP A 13 14.19 -17.91 -18.32
C ASP A 13 13.23 -18.94 -17.66
N SER A 14 12.49 -18.56 -16.64
CA SER A 14 11.58 -19.45 -15.90
C SER A 14 10.40 -18.69 -15.26
N PRO A 15 9.32 -18.47 -16.01
CA PRO A 15 8.16 -17.71 -15.49
C PRO A 15 7.37 -18.46 -14.41
N ILE A 16 7.68 -19.72 -14.13
CA ILE A 16 7.04 -20.55 -13.10
C ILE A 16 7.91 -20.72 -11.85
N ASP A 17 8.94 -19.92 -11.69
CA ASP A 17 9.82 -19.97 -10.51
C ASP A 17 9.05 -19.54 -9.23
N ASN A 18 9.60 -19.88 -8.07
CA ASN A 18 8.99 -19.57 -6.79
C ASN A 18 9.10 -18.06 -6.49
N PRO A 19 8.02 -17.28 -6.55
CA PRO A 19 8.07 -15.82 -6.35
C PRO A 19 8.47 -15.45 -4.90
N VAL A 20 8.15 -16.30 -3.92
CA VAL A 20 8.56 -16.06 -2.52
C VAL A 20 10.07 -16.09 -2.41
N GLN A 21 10.74 -17.11 -2.96
CA GLN A 21 12.19 -17.21 -2.92
C GLN A 21 12.84 -16.05 -3.68
N LEU A 22 12.33 -15.69 -4.86
CA LEU A 22 12.86 -14.56 -5.64
C LEU A 22 12.69 -13.23 -4.89
N SER A 23 11.61 -13.06 -4.14
CA SER A 23 11.39 -11.88 -3.29
C SER A 23 12.44 -11.79 -2.18
N PHE A 24 12.76 -12.90 -1.53
CA PHE A 24 13.86 -12.95 -0.56
C PHE A 24 15.21 -12.62 -1.20
N ASP A 25 15.48 -13.16 -2.38
CA ASP A 25 16.73 -12.89 -3.10
C ASP A 25 16.86 -11.41 -3.43
N VAL A 26 15.79 -10.75 -3.86
CA VAL A 26 15.76 -9.29 -4.13
C VAL A 26 16.02 -8.50 -2.85
N VAL A 27 15.34 -8.82 -1.75
CA VAL A 27 15.55 -8.12 -0.47
C VAL A 27 16.98 -8.31 0.04
N GLN A 28 17.58 -9.49 -0.11
CA GLN A 28 18.99 -9.69 0.18
C GLN A 28 19.91 -8.84 -0.72
N GLY A 29 19.56 -8.73 -2.00
CA GLY A 29 20.28 -7.84 -2.95
C GLY A 29 20.16 -6.36 -2.61
N ALA A 30 19.14 -5.94 -1.86
CA ALA A 30 19.01 -4.56 -1.40
C ALA A 30 20.00 -4.19 -0.29
N GLY A 31 20.44 -5.16 0.52
CA GLY A 31 21.42 -4.94 1.57
C GLY A 31 22.80 -4.61 1.00
N THR A 32 23.36 -3.46 1.36
CA THR A 32 24.71 -3.05 0.95
C THR A 32 25.78 -3.56 1.92
N ASP A 33 25.41 -3.78 3.17
CA ASP A 33 26.24 -4.34 4.24
C ASP A 33 25.34 -4.98 5.33
N ILE A 34 25.96 -5.61 6.31
CA ILE A 34 25.25 -6.22 7.45
C ILE A 34 24.43 -5.20 8.26
N SER A 35 24.88 -3.94 8.32
CA SER A 35 24.21 -2.90 9.11
C SER A 35 22.89 -2.43 8.50
N SER A 36 22.69 -2.64 7.21
CA SER A 36 21.43 -2.33 6.54
C SER A 36 20.31 -3.35 6.82
N HIS A 37 20.66 -4.56 7.27
CA HIS A 37 19.69 -5.59 7.62
C HIS A 37 19.17 -5.35 9.03
N ILE A 38 17.83 -5.34 9.18
CA ILE A 38 17.16 -5.10 10.46
C ILE A 38 16.24 -6.26 10.83
N ARG A 39 16.06 -6.43 12.13
CA ARG A 39 14.96 -7.22 12.68
C ARG A 39 13.76 -6.30 12.90
N TRP A 40 12.68 -6.54 12.19
CA TRP A 40 11.46 -5.81 12.44
C TRP A 40 10.72 -6.41 13.64
N ASP A 41 10.29 -5.57 14.59
CA ASP A 41 9.53 -6.01 15.75
C ASP A 41 8.03 -5.93 15.48
N TYR A 42 7.48 -7.00 14.93
CA TYR A 42 6.05 -7.13 14.63
C TYR A 42 5.13 -7.04 15.87
N ARG A 43 5.67 -7.14 17.09
CA ARG A 43 4.86 -7.00 18.31
C ARG A 43 4.35 -5.58 18.53
N GLN A 44 4.91 -4.60 17.83
CA GLN A 44 4.44 -3.21 17.86
C GLN A 44 3.28 -2.96 16.89
N GLU A 45 3.00 -3.91 16.01
CA GLU A 45 1.87 -3.84 15.09
C GLU A 45 0.59 -4.33 15.75
N ASP A 46 -0.53 -3.70 15.43
CA ASP A 46 -1.85 -4.04 15.96
C ASP A 46 -2.92 -4.11 14.87
N PRO A 47 -2.79 -5.08 13.94
CA PRO A 47 -3.62 -5.18 12.74
C PRO A 47 -5.10 -5.46 13.01
N ILE A 48 -5.46 -5.78 14.25
CA ILE A 48 -6.83 -6.05 14.67
C ILE A 48 -7.51 -4.85 15.35
N ASN A 49 -6.79 -3.71 15.49
CA ASN A 49 -7.35 -2.48 16.01
C ASN A 49 -8.09 -1.72 14.91
N ASP A 50 -9.33 -1.30 15.19
CA ASP A 50 -10.23 -0.72 14.21
C ASP A 50 -10.56 0.74 14.55
N ALA A 51 -10.38 1.65 13.61
CA ALA A 51 -10.61 3.09 13.75
C ALA A 51 -12.06 3.46 14.10
N ARG A 52 -12.99 2.53 13.98
CA ARG A 52 -14.39 2.66 14.44
C ARG A 52 -14.55 2.50 15.97
N GLY A 53 -13.43 2.33 16.69
CA GLY A 53 -13.41 2.15 18.14
C GLY A 53 -13.69 0.73 18.60
N THR A 54 -13.59 -0.25 17.72
CA THR A 54 -13.73 -1.67 18.03
C THR A 54 -12.38 -2.39 17.85
N ARG A 55 -12.28 -3.58 18.40
CA ARG A 55 -11.13 -4.45 18.21
C ARG A 55 -11.63 -5.83 17.80
N LEU A 56 -11.09 -6.36 16.71
CA LEU A 56 -11.41 -7.73 16.29
C LEU A 56 -10.89 -8.70 17.33
N GLU A 57 -11.71 -9.65 17.74
CA GLU A 57 -11.25 -10.73 18.62
C GLU A 57 -10.17 -11.55 17.91
N ARG A 58 -9.05 -11.80 18.61
CA ARG A 58 -7.91 -12.53 18.05
C ARG A 58 -8.31 -13.93 17.52
N ALA A 59 -9.25 -14.59 18.19
CA ALA A 59 -9.77 -15.90 17.76
C ALA A 59 -10.56 -15.82 16.44
N SER A 60 -11.07 -14.65 16.09
CA SER A 60 -11.79 -14.39 14.85
C SER A 60 -10.92 -13.75 13.76
N ALA A 61 -9.67 -13.39 14.12
CA ALA A 61 -8.72 -12.85 13.17
C ALA A 61 -8.16 -13.97 12.28
N ARG A 62 -7.98 -13.67 11.01
CA ARG A 62 -7.32 -14.59 10.10
C ARG A 62 -5.84 -14.69 10.43
N PRO A 63 -5.17 -15.83 10.18
CA PRO A 63 -3.74 -16.00 10.46
C PRO A 63 -2.85 -14.96 9.78
N ASP A 64 -3.21 -14.52 8.58
CA ASP A 64 -2.51 -13.50 7.81
C ASP A 64 -2.62 -12.08 8.41
N MET A 65 -3.54 -11.86 9.33
CA MET A 65 -3.66 -10.62 10.10
C MET A 65 -2.83 -10.63 11.40
N LEU A 66 -2.27 -11.76 11.79
CA LEU A 66 -1.56 -11.92 13.06
C LEU A 66 -0.05 -11.91 12.80
N THR A 67 0.60 -10.84 13.16
CA THR A 67 2.02 -10.58 12.88
C THR A 67 2.99 -10.97 13.99
N ASP A 68 2.50 -11.59 15.05
CA ASP A 68 3.26 -11.91 16.27
C ASP A 68 4.16 -13.15 16.19
N THR A 69 4.21 -13.81 15.04
CA THR A 69 5.16 -14.91 14.83
C THR A 69 6.51 -14.33 14.40
N PRO A 70 7.58 -14.45 15.22
CA PRO A 70 8.89 -13.96 14.84
C PRO A 70 9.36 -14.65 13.55
N SER A 71 9.68 -13.89 12.52
CA SER A 71 10.39 -14.39 11.36
C SER A 71 11.86 -14.61 11.74
N TRP A 72 12.36 -15.84 11.62
CA TRP A 72 13.77 -16.16 11.88
C TRP A 72 14.68 -15.66 10.76
N HIS A 73 14.13 -15.31 9.62
CA HIS A 73 14.84 -14.78 8.48
C HIS A 73 14.84 -13.26 8.51
N ILE A 74 15.99 -12.65 8.30
CA ILE A 74 16.13 -11.21 8.12
C ILE A 74 15.58 -10.90 6.72
N THR A 75 14.37 -10.35 6.69
CA THR A 75 13.65 -10.04 5.45
C THR A 75 13.39 -8.55 5.30
N ASN A 76 14.12 -7.75 6.06
CA ASN A 76 13.99 -6.30 6.10
C ASN A 76 15.35 -5.64 5.93
N VAL A 77 15.40 -4.65 5.05
CA VAL A 77 16.59 -3.83 4.79
C VAL A 77 16.19 -2.37 4.85
N ILE A 78 16.99 -1.55 5.52
CA ILE A 78 16.89 -0.08 5.45
C ILE A 78 17.64 0.38 4.21
N ALA A 79 16.92 1.06 3.32
CA ALA A 79 17.46 1.65 2.12
C ALA A 79 18.26 2.93 2.46
N PRO A 80 19.22 3.35 1.59
CA PRO A 80 20.07 4.54 1.84
C PRO A 80 19.29 5.85 2.05
N ASN A 81 18.06 5.94 1.55
CA ASN A 81 17.18 7.09 1.72
C ASN A 81 16.31 7.02 2.98
N GLY A 82 16.47 6.00 3.82
CA GLY A 82 15.68 5.77 5.02
C GLY A 82 14.39 4.97 4.80
N GLY A 83 14.09 4.59 3.54
CA GLY A 83 12.99 3.68 3.24
C GLY A 83 13.27 2.24 3.70
N ARG A 84 12.26 1.41 3.68
CA ARG A 84 12.34 0.00 4.05
C ARG A 84 12.07 -0.89 2.84
N ILE A 85 12.90 -1.92 2.64
CA ILE A 85 12.69 -2.96 1.64
C ILE A 85 12.52 -4.29 2.38
N TYR A 86 11.45 -5.00 2.09
CA TYR A 86 11.08 -6.23 2.80
C TYR A 86 10.26 -7.15 1.90
N VAL A 87 9.96 -8.35 2.41
CA VAL A 87 9.04 -9.26 1.74
C VAL A 87 7.67 -9.13 2.38
N ASP A 88 6.67 -8.76 1.58
CA ASP A 88 5.27 -8.92 1.95
C ASP A 88 4.62 -10.02 1.10
N HIS A 89 4.15 -11.09 1.77
CA HIS A 89 3.62 -12.30 1.15
C HIS A 89 4.60 -12.93 0.13
N ALA A 90 4.43 -12.65 -1.14
CA ALA A 90 5.27 -13.17 -2.23
C ALA A 90 5.85 -12.04 -3.10
N HIS A 91 5.87 -10.81 -2.59
CA HIS A 91 6.34 -9.63 -3.29
C HIS A 91 7.48 -8.95 -2.52
N PRO A 92 8.54 -8.53 -3.18
CA PRO A 92 9.45 -7.56 -2.59
C PRO A 92 8.73 -6.21 -2.57
N GLU A 93 8.74 -5.55 -1.42
CA GLU A 93 8.01 -4.30 -1.20
C GLU A 93 8.96 -3.20 -0.72
N TYR A 94 8.71 -2.00 -1.20
CA TYR A 94 9.40 -0.80 -0.77
C TYR A 94 8.43 0.14 -0.07
N SER A 95 8.66 0.39 1.23
CA SER A 95 8.03 1.47 1.98
C SER A 95 8.91 2.71 1.93
N ALA A 96 8.37 3.78 1.37
CA ALA A 96 9.06 5.07 1.28
C ALA A 96 9.22 5.73 2.65
N PRO A 97 10.22 6.60 2.84
CA PRO A 97 10.28 7.49 4.00
C PRO A 97 9.04 8.38 4.08
N GLU A 98 8.74 8.86 5.29
CA GLU A 98 7.70 9.85 5.49
C GLU A 98 8.06 11.14 4.76
N SER A 99 7.05 11.76 4.15
CA SER A 99 7.16 13.02 3.43
C SER A 99 6.15 14.03 3.95
N THR A 100 6.50 15.30 3.82
CA THR A 100 5.67 16.43 4.27
C THR A 100 4.73 16.94 3.19
N ASP A 101 5.02 16.64 1.92
CA ASP A 101 4.23 17.08 0.79
C ASP A 101 4.16 16.00 -0.32
N PRO A 102 3.18 16.10 -1.25
CA PRO A 102 3.00 15.11 -2.31
C PRO A 102 4.14 15.04 -3.34
N PHE A 103 4.87 16.13 -3.56
CA PHE A 103 6.00 16.15 -4.51
C PHE A 103 7.18 15.35 -3.96
N GLU A 104 7.44 15.50 -2.66
CA GLU A 104 8.45 14.71 -1.97
C GLU A 104 8.06 13.23 -1.93
N ALA A 105 6.78 12.91 -1.66
CA ALA A 105 6.28 11.55 -1.68
C ALA A 105 6.46 10.88 -3.05
N VAL A 106 6.16 11.58 -4.15
CA VAL A 106 6.40 11.09 -5.51
C VAL A 106 7.88 10.88 -5.79
N LYS A 107 8.74 11.76 -5.27
CA LYS A 107 10.19 11.63 -5.39
C LYS A 107 10.72 10.36 -4.69
N TYR A 108 10.23 10.07 -3.48
CA TYR A 108 10.61 8.86 -2.74
C TYR A 108 10.05 7.59 -3.38
N ASP A 109 8.83 7.63 -3.93
CA ASP A 109 8.27 6.52 -4.68
C ASP A 109 9.09 6.21 -5.94
N ALA A 110 9.47 7.24 -6.70
CA ALA A 110 10.33 7.08 -7.87
C ALA A 110 11.76 6.61 -7.51
N ALA A 111 12.30 7.07 -6.37
CA ALA A 111 13.57 6.56 -5.85
C ALA A 111 13.48 5.08 -5.48
N GLY A 112 12.32 4.65 -4.99
CA GLY A 112 12.03 3.24 -4.71
C GLY A 112 12.17 2.36 -5.95
N ASP A 113 11.64 2.79 -7.10
CA ASP A 113 11.81 2.05 -8.37
C ASP A 113 13.29 1.83 -8.70
N LEU A 114 14.15 2.83 -8.50
CA LEU A 114 15.59 2.72 -8.74
C LEU A 114 16.26 1.79 -7.74
N LEU A 115 15.95 1.93 -6.45
CA LEU A 115 16.51 1.07 -5.39
C LEU A 115 16.14 -0.39 -5.59
N MET A 116 14.89 -0.65 -5.97
CA MET A 116 14.39 -2.00 -6.23
C MET A 116 15.01 -2.60 -7.49
N HIS A 117 15.20 -1.80 -8.54
CA HIS A 117 15.94 -2.23 -9.74
C HIS A 117 17.38 -2.63 -9.39
N ASP A 118 18.10 -1.78 -8.66
CA ASP A 118 19.47 -2.08 -8.21
C ASP A 118 19.53 -3.33 -7.32
N ALA A 119 18.54 -3.54 -6.48
CA ALA A 119 18.43 -4.73 -5.64
C ALA A 119 18.26 -5.99 -6.49
N ALA A 120 17.38 -5.96 -7.48
CA ALA A 120 17.15 -7.08 -8.40
C ALA A 120 18.40 -7.39 -9.25
N GLU A 121 19.09 -6.37 -9.72
CA GLU A 121 20.35 -6.52 -10.46
C GLU A 121 21.45 -7.17 -9.59
N ARG A 122 21.58 -6.76 -8.32
CA ARG A 122 22.52 -7.40 -7.39
C ARG A 122 22.14 -8.84 -7.08
N ALA A 123 20.84 -9.09 -6.82
CA ALA A 123 20.32 -10.43 -6.61
C ALA A 123 20.57 -11.33 -7.83
N SER A 124 20.31 -10.82 -9.04
CA SER A 124 20.56 -11.54 -10.30
C SER A 124 22.01 -12.00 -10.42
N ARG A 125 22.97 -11.12 -10.06
CA ARG A 125 24.41 -11.48 -10.06
C ARG A 125 24.75 -12.53 -9.02
N LEU A 126 24.14 -12.45 -7.82
CA LEU A 126 24.40 -13.40 -6.72
C LEU A 126 23.89 -14.80 -7.04
N ILE A 127 22.72 -14.92 -7.65
CA ILE A 127 22.13 -16.24 -7.97
C ILE A 127 22.49 -16.73 -9.38
N GLY A 128 23.15 -15.90 -10.20
CA GLY A 128 23.51 -16.23 -11.58
C GLY A 128 22.32 -16.36 -12.54
N LYS A 129 21.21 -15.64 -12.26
CA LYS A 129 19.95 -15.71 -13.01
C LYS A 129 19.30 -14.34 -13.06
N HIS A 130 18.77 -13.95 -14.21
CA HIS A 130 18.19 -12.62 -14.38
C HIS A 130 16.79 -12.54 -13.74
N ILE A 131 16.65 -11.70 -12.72
CA ILE A 131 15.40 -11.40 -12.03
C ILE A 131 14.76 -10.17 -12.66
N LEU A 132 13.48 -10.26 -12.94
CA LEU A 132 12.64 -9.17 -13.46
C LEU A 132 11.67 -8.71 -12.37
N LEU A 133 11.57 -7.40 -12.18
CA LEU A 133 10.55 -6.78 -11.34
C LEU A 133 9.47 -6.12 -12.20
N HIS A 134 8.23 -6.29 -11.76
CA HIS A 134 7.07 -5.74 -12.46
C HIS A 134 6.28 -4.85 -11.50
N ARG A 135 6.21 -3.56 -11.81
CA ARG A 135 5.31 -2.63 -11.13
C ARG A 135 3.97 -2.63 -11.87
N ASN A 136 3.12 -3.55 -11.52
CA ASN A 136 1.77 -3.73 -12.04
C ASN A 136 0.81 -4.04 -10.89
N ASN A 137 -0.42 -4.39 -11.15
CA ASN A 137 -1.47 -4.48 -10.14
C ASN A 137 -2.13 -5.86 -10.05
N VAL A 138 -1.99 -6.68 -11.07
CA VAL A 138 -2.67 -7.98 -11.18
C VAL A 138 -1.83 -8.94 -12.02
N ASP A 139 -1.95 -10.23 -11.74
CA ASP A 139 -1.27 -11.29 -12.50
C ASP A 139 -2.16 -11.98 -13.55
N GLY A 140 -3.46 -11.68 -13.59
CA GLY A 140 -4.44 -12.37 -14.42
C GLY A 140 -4.77 -13.79 -13.97
N LYS A 141 -4.35 -14.19 -12.75
CA LYS A 141 -4.60 -15.52 -12.15
C LYS A 141 -5.35 -15.42 -10.81
N GLY A 142 -5.82 -14.24 -10.44
CA GLY A 142 -6.56 -14.00 -9.20
C GLY A 142 -5.77 -13.32 -8.09
N ALA A 143 -4.50 -12.97 -8.30
CA ALA A 143 -3.73 -12.18 -7.34
C ALA A 143 -3.71 -10.70 -7.71
N SER A 144 -3.80 -9.84 -6.70
CA SER A 144 -3.70 -8.40 -6.84
C SER A 144 -2.80 -7.84 -5.75
N TRP A 145 -1.91 -6.95 -6.15
CA TRP A 145 -1.02 -6.17 -5.32
C TRP A 145 -1.00 -4.72 -5.81
N GLY A 146 -0.31 -3.81 -5.14
CA GLY A 146 -0.38 -2.43 -5.59
C GLY A 146 0.55 -1.47 -4.87
N THR A 147 0.18 -0.21 -4.93
CA THR A 147 0.78 0.86 -4.13
C THR A 147 -0.21 1.30 -3.07
N HIS A 148 0.16 1.15 -1.81
CA HIS A 148 -0.60 1.66 -0.69
C HIS A 148 -0.16 3.08 -0.35
N GLU A 149 -1.05 3.82 0.29
CA GLU A 149 -0.79 5.19 0.73
C GLU A 149 -1.06 5.27 2.23
N SER A 150 -0.25 6.04 2.92
CA SER A 150 -0.42 6.29 4.34
C SER A 150 -0.45 7.79 4.61
N TYR A 151 -1.48 8.23 5.32
CA TYR A 151 -1.66 9.64 5.68
C TYR A 151 -1.79 9.77 7.19
N ARG A 152 -1.08 10.73 7.76
CA ARG A 152 -1.29 11.17 9.12
C ARG A 152 -2.50 12.09 9.16
N SER A 153 -3.48 11.83 10.00
CA SER A 153 -4.66 12.66 10.15
C SER A 153 -5.05 12.84 11.62
N LEU A 154 -5.73 13.96 11.94
CA LEU A 154 -6.16 14.27 13.30
C LEU A 154 -7.22 13.26 13.78
N ARG A 155 -6.96 12.59 14.90
CA ARG A 155 -7.93 11.68 15.54
C ARG A 155 -9.16 12.42 16.06
N ALA A 156 -9.03 13.70 16.32
CA ALA A 156 -10.12 14.57 16.75
C ALA A 156 -11.23 14.73 15.68
N VAL A 157 -10.92 14.47 14.38
CA VAL A 157 -11.97 14.35 13.36
C VAL A 157 -12.60 12.96 13.49
N PRO A 158 -13.94 12.85 13.64
CA PRO A 158 -14.59 11.55 13.75
C PRO A 158 -14.29 10.66 12.53
N PHE A 159 -13.95 9.40 12.75
CA PHE A 159 -13.62 8.50 11.65
C PHE A 159 -14.79 8.31 10.67
N ALA A 160 -16.03 8.40 11.14
CA ALA A 160 -17.21 8.35 10.29
C ALA A 160 -17.20 9.44 9.20
N VAL A 161 -16.81 10.68 9.56
CA VAL A 161 -16.67 11.79 8.62
C VAL A 161 -15.55 11.52 7.62
N VAL A 162 -14.37 11.11 8.13
CA VAL A 162 -13.23 10.74 7.25
C VAL A 162 -13.63 9.64 6.28
N SER A 163 -14.28 8.58 6.75
CA SER A 163 -14.64 7.44 5.90
C SER A 163 -15.69 7.79 4.85
N GLN A 164 -16.63 8.67 5.14
CA GLN A 164 -17.65 9.12 4.20
C GLN A 164 -17.00 9.95 3.08
N MET A 165 -16.20 10.96 3.43
CA MET A 165 -15.44 11.79 2.48
C MET A 165 -14.51 10.94 1.61
N MET A 166 -13.75 10.04 2.23
CA MET A 166 -12.81 9.20 1.51
C MET A 166 -13.49 8.16 0.62
N THR A 167 -14.67 7.63 0.99
CA THR A 167 -15.43 6.72 0.12
C THR A 167 -15.73 7.38 -1.22
N ALA A 168 -16.30 8.58 -1.22
CA ALA A 168 -16.61 9.32 -2.44
C ALA A 168 -15.36 9.64 -3.24
N HIS A 169 -14.31 10.11 -2.57
CA HIS A 169 -13.04 10.45 -3.19
C HIS A 169 -12.35 9.24 -3.83
N PHE A 170 -12.23 8.12 -3.12
CA PHE A 170 -11.52 6.94 -3.62
C PHE A 170 -12.22 6.26 -4.80
N VAL A 171 -13.54 6.37 -4.89
CA VAL A 171 -14.28 5.92 -6.07
C VAL A 171 -14.05 6.86 -7.25
N THR A 172 -14.21 8.16 -7.06
CA THR A 172 -14.15 9.14 -8.15
C THR A 172 -12.75 9.39 -8.67
N ARG A 173 -11.72 9.34 -7.82
CA ARG A 173 -10.32 9.54 -8.24
C ARG A 173 -9.83 8.50 -9.25
N GLN A 174 -10.47 7.32 -9.35
CA GLN A 174 -10.11 6.31 -10.34
C GLN A 174 -10.26 6.82 -11.78
N LEU A 175 -11.08 7.84 -12.01
CA LEU A 175 -11.23 8.48 -13.31
C LEU A 175 -9.91 9.09 -13.85
N TYR A 176 -9.01 9.52 -12.98
CA TYR A 176 -7.75 10.16 -13.34
C TYR A 176 -6.50 9.50 -12.76
N THR A 177 -6.67 8.53 -11.85
CA THR A 177 -5.54 7.78 -11.27
C THR A 177 -5.56 6.30 -11.60
N GLY A 178 -6.61 5.79 -12.23
CA GLY A 178 -6.67 4.40 -12.66
C GLY A 178 -5.63 4.11 -13.74
N SER A 179 -4.98 2.94 -13.65
CA SER A 179 -3.93 2.53 -14.58
C SER A 179 -4.45 1.85 -15.84
N GLY A 180 -5.75 1.62 -15.92
CA GLY A 180 -6.40 0.96 -17.05
C GLY A 180 -6.12 -0.54 -17.15
N ARG A 181 -7.12 -1.29 -17.57
CA ARG A 181 -7.02 -2.72 -17.85
C ARG A 181 -7.89 -3.07 -19.05
N VAL A 182 -7.39 -3.95 -19.90
CA VAL A 182 -8.17 -4.54 -21.00
C VAL A 182 -8.30 -6.02 -20.76
N GLY A 183 -9.49 -6.56 -20.87
CA GLY A 183 -9.76 -7.99 -20.74
C GLY A 183 -11.03 -8.30 -19.96
N ILE A 184 -11.11 -9.53 -19.47
CA ILE A 184 -12.20 -10.02 -18.63
C ILE A 184 -11.85 -9.75 -17.17
N GLY A 185 -12.82 -9.32 -16.36
CA GLY A 185 -12.67 -9.15 -14.91
C GLY A 185 -12.57 -10.49 -14.16
N GLU A 186 -12.34 -10.41 -12.86
CA GLU A 186 -12.13 -11.57 -11.98
C GLU A 186 -13.35 -12.50 -11.86
N ARG A 187 -14.54 -11.95 -12.07
CA ARG A 187 -15.81 -12.68 -11.88
C ARG A 187 -16.47 -13.03 -13.21
N GLY A 188 -15.73 -12.99 -14.33
CA GLY A 188 -16.24 -13.32 -15.66
C GLY A 188 -17.14 -12.24 -16.26
N GLU A 189 -16.93 -10.97 -15.87
CA GLU A 189 -17.55 -9.83 -16.53
C GLU A 189 -17.20 -9.79 -17.99
N SER A 190 -18.02 -9.09 -18.79
CA SER A 190 -17.76 -8.93 -20.22
C SER A 190 -16.38 -8.32 -20.47
N ALA A 191 -15.66 -8.86 -21.46
CA ALA A 191 -14.38 -8.31 -21.87
C ALA A 191 -14.54 -6.85 -22.31
N GLY A 192 -13.62 -6.00 -21.86
CA GLY A 192 -13.67 -4.58 -22.17
C GLY A 192 -12.52 -3.79 -21.54
N TYR A 193 -12.66 -2.47 -21.57
CA TYR A 193 -11.75 -1.55 -20.89
C TYR A 193 -12.27 -1.21 -19.51
N GLN A 194 -11.42 -1.30 -18.50
CA GLN A 194 -11.66 -0.89 -17.13
C GLN A 194 -10.72 0.25 -16.74
N LEU A 195 -11.22 1.23 -16.00
CA LEU A 195 -10.42 2.38 -15.56
C LEU A 195 -9.34 2.00 -14.55
N SER A 196 -9.66 1.09 -13.64
CA SER A 196 -8.74 0.60 -12.60
C SER A 196 -8.45 -0.87 -12.78
N GLN A 197 -7.20 -1.26 -12.57
CA GLN A 197 -6.81 -2.67 -12.60
C GLN A 197 -7.25 -3.41 -11.34
N ARG A 198 -7.38 -2.71 -10.19
CA ARG A 198 -7.66 -3.31 -8.88
C ARG A 198 -9.13 -3.19 -8.44
N ALA A 199 -9.99 -2.50 -9.19
CA ALA A 199 -11.38 -2.28 -8.78
C ALA A 199 -12.13 -3.58 -8.49
N ASP A 200 -11.91 -4.64 -9.27
CA ASP A 200 -12.58 -5.94 -9.10
C ASP A 200 -12.16 -6.67 -7.81
N TYR A 201 -11.07 -6.26 -7.17
CA TYR A 201 -10.55 -6.83 -5.93
C TYR A 201 -10.98 -6.06 -4.68
N ILE A 202 -11.81 -5.03 -4.83
CA ILE A 202 -12.36 -4.22 -3.75
C ILE A 202 -13.83 -4.62 -3.56
N HIS A 203 -14.14 -5.29 -2.44
CA HIS A 203 -15.41 -5.97 -2.28
C HIS A 203 -16.34 -5.30 -1.27
N THR A 204 -15.81 -4.49 -0.36
CA THR A 204 -16.57 -3.86 0.71
C THR A 204 -16.35 -2.36 0.76
N ARG A 205 -17.29 -1.62 1.34
CA ARG A 205 -17.15 -0.17 1.48
C ARG A 205 -16.14 0.21 2.56
N ILE A 206 -16.25 -0.41 3.73
CA ILE A 206 -15.42 -0.10 4.91
C ILE A 206 -15.07 -1.43 5.59
N GLY A 207 -13.83 -1.62 5.95
CA GLY A 207 -13.40 -2.84 6.62
C GLY A 207 -11.94 -2.84 7.04
N LEU A 208 -11.56 -3.85 7.82
CA LEU A 208 -10.23 -4.00 8.41
C LEU A 208 -9.29 -4.84 7.52
N GLN A 209 -9.83 -5.62 6.61
CA GLN A 209 -9.08 -6.58 5.79
C GLN A 209 -8.17 -5.88 4.77
N THR A 210 -7.02 -6.48 4.49
CA THR A 210 -6.07 -5.96 3.49
C THR A 210 -5.82 -6.93 2.34
N THR A 211 -6.01 -8.22 2.55
CA THR A 211 -5.71 -9.28 1.57
C THR A 211 -6.97 -9.81 0.88
N PHE A 212 -8.02 -10.07 1.66
CA PHE A 212 -9.31 -10.53 1.17
C PHE A 212 -10.40 -9.54 1.56
N ASP A 213 -11.53 -9.54 0.83
CA ASP A 213 -12.64 -8.62 1.09
C ASP A 213 -12.17 -7.17 1.31
N ARG A 214 -11.22 -6.75 0.48
CA ARG A 214 -10.59 -5.44 0.57
C ARG A 214 -11.63 -4.34 0.52
N PRO A 215 -11.55 -3.34 1.44
CA PRO A 215 -12.49 -2.23 1.48
C PRO A 215 -12.00 -1.06 0.63
N ILE A 216 -12.95 -0.17 0.26
CA ILE A 216 -12.64 1.16 -0.27
C ILE A 216 -11.95 1.99 0.81
N VAL A 217 -12.46 1.97 2.05
CA VAL A 217 -11.83 2.63 3.20
C VAL A 217 -11.38 1.57 4.21
N ASN A 218 -10.07 1.47 4.39
CA ASN A 218 -9.50 0.58 5.38
C ASN A 218 -9.58 1.20 6.77
N THR A 219 -9.95 0.38 7.75
CA THR A 219 -10.16 0.82 9.14
C THR A 219 -9.03 0.42 10.09
N ARG A 220 -7.93 -0.16 9.59
CA ARG A 220 -6.78 -0.51 10.42
C ARG A 220 -6.22 0.75 11.07
N ASP A 221 -6.10 0.77 12.39
CA ASP A 221 -5.63 1.91 13.19
C ASP A 221 -4.32 1.58 13.89
N GLU A 222 -3.24 1.63 13.13
CA GLU A 222 -1.86 1.44 13.58
C GLU A 222 -1.08 2.70 13.22
N SER A 223 -1.15 3.73 14.06
CA SER A 223 -0.59 5.03 13.72
C SER A 223 0.92 5.13 13.91
N HIS A 224 1.51 4.36 14.84
CA HIS A 224 2.90 4.54 15.28
C HIS A 224 3.23 6.00 15.65
N ASP A 225 2.22 6.76 16.07
CA ASP A 225 2.25 8.18 16.38
C ASP A 225 1.64 8.42 17.77
N THR A 226 1.57 9.66 18.20
CA THR A 226 0.87 10.04 19.42
C THR A 226 -0.63 9.78 19.30
N GLU A 227 -1.33 9.72 20.45
CA GLU A 227 -2.78 9.51 20.49
C GLU A 227 -3.60 10.59 19.77
N ALA A 228 -3.00 11.75 19.48
CA ALA A 228 -3.65 12.85 18.76
C ALA A 228 -3.87 12.55 17.29
N TYR A 229 -3.15 11.58 16.72
CA TYR A 229 -3.16 11.28 15.31
C TYR A 229 -3.50 9.81 15.03
N ARG A 230 -4.06 9.59 13.85
CA ARG A 230 -4.24 8.27 13.26
C ARG A 230 -3.51 8.16 11.94
N ARG A 231 -3.18 6.95 11.54
CA ARG A 231 -2.78 6.61 10.19
C ARG A 231 -4.03 6.25 9.39
N LEU A 232 -4.33 6.99 8.35
CA LEU A 232 -5.25 6.53 7.32
C LEU A 232 -4.45 5.67 6.35
N HIS A 233 -4.67 4.36 6.40
CA HIS A 233 -4.05 3.39 5.50
C HIS A 233 -4.94 3.16 4.29
N VAL A 234 -4.47 3.50 3.10
CA VAL A 234 -5.23 3.45 1.85
C VAL A 234 -4.69 2.34 0.98
N ILE A 235 -5.49 1.29 0.80
CA ILE A 235 -5.15 0.12 -0.01
C ILE A 235 -5.87 0.09 -1.37
N VAL A 236 -6.82 1.00 -1.57
CA VAL A 236 -7.57 1.14 -2.83
C VAL A 236 -6.81 2.02 -3.81
N GLY A 237 -6.80 1.63 -5.05
CA GLY A 237 -6.12 2.35 -6.11
C GLY A 237 -4.99 1.53 -6.74
N ASP A 238 -4.59 1.96 -7.91
CA ASP A 238 -3.60 1.28 -8.73
C ASP A 238 -2.19 1.83 -8.48
N ALA A 239 -1.18 1.00 -8.66
CA ALA A 239 0.19 1.46 -8.84
C ALA A 239 0.28 2.26 -10.15
N ASN A 240 0.84 3.45 -10.08
CA ASN A 240 1.02 4.31 -11.24
C ASN A 240 2.49 4.32 -11.67
N ARG A 241 2.74 4.14 -12.98
CA ARG A 241 4.08 4.19 -13.57
C ARG A 241 4.55 5.63 -13.83
N MET A 242 3.61 6.56 -13.92
CA MET A 242 3.90 7.97 -14.21
C MET A 242 3.70 8.83 -12.96
N GLN A 243 4.55 9.85 -12.82
CA GLN A 243 4.56 10.72 -11.64
C GLN A 243 3.32 11.61 -11.55
N VAL A 244 2.73 12.04 -12.68
CA VAL A 244 1.56 12.94 -12.67
C VAL A 244 0.33 12.28 -12.04
N PRO A 245 -0.13 11.08 -12.44
CA PRO A 245 -1.20 10.39 -11.74
C PRO A 245 -0.88 10.11 -10.28
N GLN A 246 0.37 9.77 -9.96
CA GLN A 246 0.81 9.56 -8.58
C GLN A 246 0.71 10.84 -7.76
N LEU A 247 1.16 11.97 -8.31
CA LEU A 247 1.06 13.28 -7.66
C LEU A 247 -0.41 13.68 -7.43
N LEU A 248 -1.26 13.49 -8.42
CA LEU A 248 -2.69 13.78 -8.30
C LEU A 248 -3.35 12.89 -7.23
N LYS A 249 -3.00 11.60 -7.20
CA LYS A 249 -3.51 10.65 -6.22
C LYS A 249 -3.18 11.08 -4.79
N LEU A 250 -1.90 11.36 -4.52
CA LEU A 250 -1.43 11.75 -3.19
C LEU A 250 -1.90 13.16 -2.82
N GLY A 251 -1.79 14.09 -3.75
CA GLY A 251 -2.12 15.51 -3.53
C GLY A 251 -3.60 15.73 -3.25
N THR A 252 -4.49 15.18 -4.07
CA THR A 252 -5.93 15.36 -3.88
C THR A 252 -6.43 14.71 -2.60
N THR A 253 -5.90 13.55 -2.24
CA THR A 253 -6.22 12.89 -0.96
C THR A 253 -5.75 13.72 0.23
N SER A 254 -4.51 14.23 0.16
CA SER A 254 -3.96 15.10 1.21
C SER A 254 -4.76 16.39 1.38
N MET A 255 -5.13 17.04 0.26
CA MET A 255 -5.96 18.25 0.29
C MET A 255 -7.34 18.00 0.89
N LEU A 256 -7.95 16.86 0.58
CA LEU A 256 -9.26 16.52 1.12
C LEU A 256 -9.21 16.20 2.62
N LEU A 257 -8.15 15.54 3.09
CA LEU A 257 -7.92 15.35 4.54
C LEU A 257 -7.71 16.70 5.24
N TRP A 258 -6.89 17.57 4.68
CA TRP A 258 -6.69 18.92 5.19
C TRP A 258 -8.01 19.72 5.26
N LEU A 259 -8.83 19.66 4.20
CA LEU A 259 -10.15 20.30 4.18
C LEU A 259 -11.03 19.76 5.31
N THR A 260 -11.03 18.45 5.53
CA THR A 260 -11.83 17.79 6.56
C THR A 260 -11.40 18.25 7.98
N GLU A 261 -10.11 18.38 8.21
CA GLU A 261 -9.55 18.89 9.47
C GLU A 261 -9.86 20.37 9.68
N HIS A 262 -9.67 21.19 8.65
CA HIS A 262 -9.92 22.63 8.70
C HIS A 262 -11.42 22.97 8.84
N ALA A 263 -12.29 22.25 8.18
CA ALA A 263 -13.72 22.43 8.32
C ALA A 263 -14.18 22.21 9.76
N ARG A 264 -13.62 21.20 10.43
CA ARG A 264 -13.87 20.98 11.86
C ARG A 264 -13.43 22.17 12.70
N GLU A 265 -12.25 22.71 12.47
CA GLU A 265 -11.70 23.86 13.21
C GLU A 265 -12.53 25.12 12.97
N SER A 266 -12.99 25.34 11.75
CA SER A 266 -13.83 26.51 11.37
C SER A 266 -15.30 26.34 11.70
N GLY A 267 -15.72 25.15 12.19
CA GLY A 267 -17.13 24.83 12.47
C GLY A 267 -17.99 24.66 11.23
N ALA A 268 -17.40 24.43 10.07
CA ALA A 268 -18.15 24.17 8.84
C ALA A 268 -18.85 22.81 8.89
N ASN A 269 -20.07 22.76 8.39
CA ASN A 269 -20.87 21.54 8.34
C ASN A 269 -20.50 20.72 7.10
N LEU A 270 -19.58 19.75 7.27
CA LEU A 270 -19.22 18.81 6.19
C LEU A 270 -20.31 17.79 5.89
N GLU A 271 -21.16 17.45 6.86
CA GLU A 271 -22.25 16.46 6.65
C GLU A 271 -23.24 16.99 5.61
N GLY A 272 -23.57 18.28 5.64
CA GLY A 272 -24.42 18.89 4.64
C GLY A 272 -23.85 18.89 3.21
N LEU A 273 -22.52 18.92 3.07
CA LEU A 273 -21.86 18.81 1.74
C LEU A 273 -21.86 17.39 1.16
N LEU A 274 -22.17 16.39 1.98
CA LEU A 274 -22.17 14.98 1.59
C LEU A 274 -23.60 14.45 1.33
N GLU A 275 -24.62 15.23 1.66
CA GLU A 275 -26.04 14.89 1.45
C GLU A 275 -26.56 15.43 0.11
N GLU A 276 -25.87 16.38 -0.53
CA GLU A 276 -26.14 16.90 -1.88
C GLU A 276 -25.46 16.04 -2.97
#